data_961b9717c8be20de5cdf636aa5add9ad
#
_entry.id   961b9717c8be20de5cdf636aa5add9ad
#
_cell.length_a   1.000
_cell.length_b   1.000
_cell.length_c   1.000
_cell.angle_alpha   90.00
_cell.angle_beta   90.00
_cell.angle_gamma   90.00
#
_symmetry.space_group_name_H-M   'P 1'
#
loop_
_entity.id
_entity.type
_entity.pdbx_description
1 polymer ?
#
loop_
_entity_poly.entity_id
_entity_poly.type
_entity_poly.pdbx_seq_one_letter_code
_entity_poly.pdbx_strand_id
1 'polypeptide(L)'
;MLDGRLTVNIISSDLPGESLASAPRYRRTLEIMQALRTLLDGQHLHIDGEFLHLDIEPPSVRTTSGHAPALYFGGLSEPARAVAAEAADVYLMWPDTMPAVHAIVDDLRARAAAHDRVLRFGYRVHVVVRETEAAARDAAFALVAALDDEEGRRIRERSLDSGSAGVARQAELRDAAGDDGFVEDNLWTGIGRARSGCGAAIVGDPDQVLSKLLAYRDLGIDAFILSGYPHLDECDLFARHVLPMLDHRPLGLTTPPGR
;
A
#
# COMPACT_ATOMS: atom_id res chain seq x y z
N MET A 1 13.76 3.73 -21.17
CA MET A 1 14.27 3.36 -19.84
C MET A 1 13.48 4.09 -18.76
N LEU A 2 13.32 3.51 -17.57
CA LEU A 2 12.45 4.06 -16.52
C LEU A 2 13.09 5.24 -15.74
N ASP A 3 14.37 5.50 -15.97
CA ASP A 3 15.12 6.66 -15.44
C ASP A 3 14.92 6.89 -13.93
N GLY A 4 15.16 5.84 -13.13
CA GLY A 4 14.98 5.85 -11.67
C GLY A 4 13.55 5.79 -11.15
N ARG A 5 12.55 5.66 -12.03
CA ARG A 5 11.12 5.59 -11.65
C ARG A 5 10.61 4.18 -11.34
N LEU A 6 11.47 3.17 -11.41
CA LEU A 6 11.09 1.81 -11.03
C LEU A 6 11.01 1.69 -9.52
N THR A 7 9.92 1.15 -9.03
CA THR A 7 9.73 0.68 -7.64
C THR A 7 9.36 -0.79 -7.65
N VAL A 8 9.72 -1.52 -6.62
CA VAL A 8 9.41 -2.94 -6.49
C VAL A 8 8.55 -3.13 -5.25
N ASN A 9 7.30 -3.58 -5.44
CA ASN A 9 6.43 -3.91 -4.32
C ASN A 9 6.55 -5.40 -4.00
N ILE A 10 7.06 -5.71 -2.82
CA ILE A 10 7.20 -7.07 -2.32
C ILE A 10 5.91 -7.48 -1.62
N ILE A 11 5.37 -8.63 -1.98
CA ILE A 11 4.16 -9.19 -1.39
C ILE A 11 4.52 -10.51 -0.73
N SER A 12 4.25 -10.62 0.57
CA SER A 12 4.38 -11.85 1.33
C SER A 12 3.01 -12.52 1.41
N SER A 13 2.74 -13.44 0.48
CA SER A 13 1.49 -14.19 0.39
C SER A 13 1.77 -15.69 0.40
N ASP A 14 0.75 -16.50 0.66
CA ASP A 14 0.81 -17.93 0.45
C ASP A 14 0.82 -18.24 -1.06
N LEU A 15 1.65 -19.19 -1.46
CA LEU A 15 1.59 -19.73 -2.81
C LEU A 15 0.58 -20.89 -2.88
N PRO A 16 -0.07 -21.13 -4.01
CA PRO A 16 -0.95 -22.27 -4.16
C PRO A 16 -0.24 -23.59 -3.80
N GLY A 17 -0.79 -24.32 -2.84
CA GLY A 17 -0.20 -25.58 -2.35
C GLY A 17 0.87 -25.43 -1.29
N GLU A 18 1.23 -24.22 -0.89
CA GLU A 18 2.17 -23.94 0.21
C GLU A 18 1.39 -23.37 1.41
N SER A 19 1.65 -23.92 2.58
CA SER A 19 1.11 -23.42 3.85
C SER A 19 2.26 -23.13 4.81
N LEU A 20 2.77 -21.89 4.76
CA LEU A 20 3.78 -21.41 5.66
C LEU A 20 3.16 -20.48 6.71
N ALA A 21 3.40 -20.75 7.99
CA ALA A 21 2.94 -19.89 9.06
C ALA A 21 3.45 -18.45 8.89
N SER A 22 2.73 -17.49 9.45
CA SER A 22 3.01 -16.05 9.26
C SER A 22 4.47 -15.68 9.58
N ALA A 23 4.97 -16.04 10.75
CA ALA A 23 6.32 -15.63 11.16
C ALA A 23 7.44 -16.16 10.23
N PRO A 24 7.56 -17.47 9.92
CA PRO A 24 8.57 -17.95 8.99
C PRO A 24 8.39 -17.40 7.57
N ARG A 25 7.16 -17.19 7.10
CA ARG A 25 6.89 -16.56 5.80
C ARG A 25 7.48 -15.14 5.72
N TYR A 26 7.35 -14.34 6.75
CA TYR A 26 7.93 -13.01 6.80
C TYR A 26 9.45 -13.02 6.95
N ARG A 27 10.04 -13.99 7.68
CA ARG A 27 11.51 -14.16 7.69
C ARG A 27 12.04 -14.50 6.30
N ARG A 28 11.38 -15.40 5.55
CA ARG A 28 11.71 -15.67 4.14
C ARG A 28 11.63 -14.39 3.30
N THR A 29 10.59 -13.59 3.51
CA THR A 29 10.44 -12.30 2.79
C THR A 29 11.60 -11.37 3.09
N LEU A 30 12.05 -11.29 4.33
CA LEU A 30 13.20 -10.47 4.72
C LEU A 30 14.47 -10.91 3.98
N GLU A 31 14.80 -12.21 3.98
CA GLU A 31 15.95 -12.72 3.24
C GLU A 31 15.88 -12.40 1.75
N ILE A 32 14.70 -12.52 1.14
CA ILE A 32 14.49 -12.17 -0.27
C ILE A 32 14.72 -10.66 -0.51
N MET A 33 14.20 -9.79 0.36
CA MET A 33 14.38 -8.34 0.24
C MET A 33 15.85 -7.94 0.36
N GLN A 34 16.57 -8.53 1.31
CA GLN A 34 18.02 -8.31 1.51
C GLN A 34 18.82 -8.81 0.29
N ALA A 35 18.51 -10.00 -0.21
CA ALA A 35 19.17 -10.55 -1.40
C ALA A 35 18.92 -9.70 -2.65
N LEU A 36 17.68 -9.26 -2.89
CA LEU A 36 17.33 -8.39 -4.00
C LEU A 36 18.07 -7.06 -3.91
N ARG A 37 18.15 -6.46 -2.73
CA ARG A 37 18.87 -5.20 -2.53
C ARG A 37 20.34 -5.37 -2.85
N THR A 38 21.00 -6.35 -2.27
CA THR A 38 22.43 -6.64 -2.49
C THR A 38 22.74 -6.82 -3.98
N LEU A 39 21.97 -7.65 -4.67
CA LEU A 39 22.18 -7.91 -6.10
C LEU A 39 21.92 -6.69 -6.99
N LEU A 40 20.84 -5.93 -6.69
CA LEU A 40 20.47 -4.76 -7.47
C LEU A 40 21.35 -3.53 -7.18
N ASP A 41 21.99 -3.47 -6.00
CA ASP A 41 23.07 -2.54 -5.69
C ASP A 41 24.39 -2.92 -6.39
N GLY A 42 24.41 -4.06 -7.08
CA GLY A 42 25.58 -4.52 -7.82
C GLY A 42 26.65 -5.19 -6.96
N GLN A 43 26.27 -5.69 -5.81
CA GLN A 43 27.16 -6.38 -4.90
C GLN A 43 27.06 -7.89 -5.06
N HIS A 44 28.17 -8.60 -4.79
CA HIS A 44 28.15 -10.05 -4.69
C HIS A 44 27.25 -10.48 -3.54
N LEU A 45 26.36 -11.45 -3.77
CA LEU A 45 25.48 -12.00 -2.75
C LEU A 45 26.07 -13.31 -2.22
N HIS A 46 26.42 -13.30 -0.94
CA HIS A 46 26.63 -14.53 -0.17
C HIS A 46 25.62 -14.54 0.98
N ILE A 47 24.68 -15.47 0.95
CA ILE A 47 23.66 -15.66 1.98
C ILE A 47 23.55 -17.15 2.32
N ASP A 48 23.68 -17.48 3.61
CA ASP A 48 23.46 -18.80 4.20
C ASP A 48 22.40 -18.65 5.30
N GLY A 49 21.14 -18.37 4.84
CA GLY A 49 19.98 -18.06 5.68
C GLY A 49 19.14 -19.29 6.03
N GLU A 50 17.98 -19.05 6.60
CA GLU A 50 16.98 -20.10 6.90
C GLU A 50 16.32 -20.63 5.61
N PHE A 51 16.14 -19.76 4.59
CA PHE A 51 15.40 -20.06 3.36
C PHE A 51 16.26 -19.96 2.09
N LEU A 52 17.27 -19.10 2.09
CA LEU A 52 18.12 -18.87 0.93
C LEU A 52 19.56 -19.29 1.25
N HIS A 53 20.12 -20.12 0.37
CA HIS A 53 21.53 -20.52 0.38
C HIS A 53 22.10 -20.19 -0.99
N LEU A 54 22.67 -19.00 -1.16
CA LEU A 54 23.12 -18.47 -2.43
C LEU A 54 24.49 -17.86 -2.33
N ASP A 55 25.29 -18.09 -3.37
CA ASP A 55 26.59 -17.49 -3.58
C ASP A 55 26.67 -17.10 -5.07
N ILE A 56 26.29 -15.86 -5.40
CA ILE A 56 26.11 -15.42 -6.79
C ILE A 56 26.59 -14.01 -7.04
N GLU A 57 27.14 -13.81 -8.24
CA GLU A 57 27.50 -12.50 -8.75
C GLU A 57 26.27 -11.69 -9.14
N PRO A 58 26.32 -10.35 -8.98
CA PRO A 58 25.21 -9.49 -9.37
C PRO A 58 24.97 -9.53 -10.88
N PRO A 59 23.72 -9.29 -11.33
CA PRO A 59 23.41 -9.21 -12.76
C PRO A 59 24.19 -8.07 -13.42
N SER A 60 24.48 -8.20 -14.72
CA SER A 60 25.16 -7.16 -15.50
C SER A 60 24.29 -5.91 -15.72
N VAL A 61 22.96 -6.06 -15.64
CA VAL A 61 22.01 -4.95 -15.77
C VAL A 61 22.03 -4.12 -14.49
N ARG A 62 22.16 -2.81 -14.63
CA ARG A 62 22.16 -1.85 -13.53
C ARG A 62 21.06 -0.82 -13.68
N THR A 63 20.61 -0.28 -12.57
CA THR A 63 19.81 0.94 -12.56
C THR A 63 20.68 2.14 -12.96
N THR A 64 20.06 3.20 -13.42
CA THR A 64 20.79 4.45 -13.79
C THR A 64 21.43 5.12 -12.58
N SER A 65 20.88 4.91 -11.38
CA SER A 65 21.44 5.44 -10.12
C SER A 65 22.58 4.60 -9.56
N GLY A 66 22.78 3.37 -10.05
CA GLY A 66 23.71 2.40 -9.45
C GLY A 66 23.22 1.75 -8.14
N HIS A 67 22.03 2.11 -7.68
CA HIS A 67 21.40 1.55 -6.47
C HIS A 67 20.16 0.74 -6.81
N ALA A 68 19.76 -0.14 -5.90
CA ALA A 68 18.51 -0.89 -6.02
C ALA A 68 17.30 0.06 -6.17
N PRO A 69 16.27 -0.35 -6.94
CA PRO A 69 15.00 0.35 -6.90
C PRO A 69 14.42 0.37 -5.49
N ALA A 70 13.58 1.37 -5.18
CA ALA A 70 12.89 1.42 -3.92
C ALA A 70 12.05 0.16 -3.69
N LEU A 71 12.21 -0.45 -2.51
CA LEU A 71 11.42 -1.60 -2.08
C LEU A 71 10.22 -1.10 -1.27
N TYR A 72 9.04 -1.33 -1.84
CA TYR A 72 7.76 -1.13 -1.17
C TYR A 72 7.35 -2.43 -0.51
N PHE A 73 6.83 -2.34 0.70
CA PHE A 73 6.34 -3.50 1.43
C PHE A 73 5.27 -3.08 2.43
N GLY A 74 4.27 -3.95 2.67
CA GLY A 74 3.19 -3.65 3.60
C GLY A 74 2.67 -4.88 4.32
N GLY A 75 1.92 -4.66 5.40
CA GLY A 75 1.26 -5.69 6.18
C GLY A 75 1.08 -5.27 7.64
N LEU A 76 -0.08 -5.55 8.22
CA LEU A 76 -0.45 -5.09 9.57
C LEU A 76 0.00 -6.01 10.69
N SER A 77 0.33 -7.28 10.40
CA SER A 77 0.78 -8.21 11.42
C SER A 77 2.12 -7.81 12.02
N GLU A 78 2.38 -8.21 13.26
CA GLU A 78 3.64 -7.90 13.94
C GLU A 78 4.88 -8.34 13.15
N PRO A 79 4.95 -9.58 12.59
CA PRO A 79 6.08 -9.96 11.74
C PRO A 79 6.23 -9.11 10.48
N ALA A 80 5.11 -8.64 9.88
CA ALA A 80 5.15 -7.78 8.71
C ALA A 80 5.75 -6.42 9.04
N ARG A 81 5.34 -5.82 10.16
CA ARG A 81 5.86 -4.51 10.62
C ARG A 81 7.36 -4.59 10.94
N ALA A 82 7.82 -5.69 11.54
CA ALA A 82 9.23 -5.91 11.79
C ALA A 82 10.04 -5.92 10.48
N VAL A 83 9.63 -6.70 9.49
CA VAL A 83 10.28 -6.75 8.16
C VAL A 83 10.25 -5.39 7.45
N ALA A 84 9.11 -4.67 7.51
CA ALA A 84 9.01 -3.35 6.92
C ALA A 84 10.03 -2.38 7.51
N ALA A 85 10.15 -2.33 8.83
CA ALA A 85 11.08 -1.46 9.54
C ALA A 85 12.56 -1.78 9.20
N GLU A 86 12.89 -3.06 9.04
CA GLU A 86 14.25 -3.52 8.79
C GLU A 86 14.66 -3.39 7.31
N ALA A 87 13.76 -3.64 6.34
CA ALA A 87 14.17 -3.80 4.94
C ALA A 87 13.43 -2.94 3.92
N ALA A 88 12.26 -2.38 4.21
CA ALA A 88 11.53 -1.56 3.25
C ALA A 88 12.06 -0.13 3.17
N ASP A 89 11.93 0.50 2.00
CA ASP A 89 12.13 1.94 1.83
C ASP A 89 10.81 2.69 1.99
N VAL A 90 9.71 2.05 1.58
CA VAL A 90 8.35 2.60 1.71
C VAL A 90 7.44 1.54 2.31
N TYR A 91 6.82 1.86 3.44
CA TYR A 91 5.73 1.04 3.97
C TYR A 91 4.42 1.42 3.28
N LEU A 92 3.84 0.48 2.53
CA LEU A 92 2.61 0.68 1.80
C LEU A 92 1.42 0.16 2.62
N MET A 93 0.53 1.06 3.03
CA MET A 93 -0.68 0.72 3.79
C MET A 93 -1.95 0.80 2.96
N TRP A 94 -2.94 0.01 3.35
CA TRP A 94 -4.32 0.12 2.87
C TRP A 94 -5.08 1.16 3.68
N PRO A 95 -6.28 1.58 3.20
CA PRO A 95 -7.05 2.62 3.85
C PRO A 95 -7.40 2.29 5.30
N ASP A 96 -7.30 3.30 6.13
CA ASP A 96 -7.77 3.27 7.51
C ASP A 96 -8.19 4.67 7.95
N THR A 97 -8.81 4.78 9.13
CA THR A 97 -9.18 6.06 9.72
C THR A 97 -7.95 6.89 10.07
N MET A 98 -8.10 8.21 10.11
CA MET A 98 -7.02 9.13 10.43
C MET A 98 -6.27 8.76 11.74
N PRO A 99 -6.95 8.44 12.85
CA PRO A 99 -6.26 8.02 14.08
C PRO A 99 -5.47 6.72 13.93
N ALA A 100 -6.00 5.75 13.17
CA ALA A 100 -5.32 4.47 12.95
C ALA A 100 -4.08 4.65 12.05
N VAL A 101 -4.18 5.47 11.00
CA VAL A 101 -3.02 5.82 10.15
C VAL A 101 -1.92 6.48 10.97
N HIS A 102 -2.26 7.46 11.82
CA HIS A 102 -1.31 8.12 12.72
C HIS A 102 -0.58 7.11 13.62
N ALA A 103 -1.33 6.22 14.28
CA ALA A 103 -0.75 5.21 15.16
C ALA A 103 0.20 4.23 14.41
N ILE A 104 -0.14 3.84 13.16
CA ILE A 104 0.72 2.98 12.34
C ILE A 104 2.00 3.72 11.94
N VAL A 105 1.89 4.98 11.55
CA VAL A 105 3.05 5.80 11.16
C VAL A 105 4.01 5.96 12.33
N ASP A 106 3.51 6.27 13.52
CA ASP A 106 4.34 6.45 14.71
C ASP A 106 5.02 5.15 15.15
N ASP A 107 4.30 4.03 15.19
CA ASP A 107 4.86 2.72 15.52
C ASP A 107 6.00 2.35 14.57
N LEU A 108 5.76 2.47 13.26
CA LEU A 108 6.75 2.07 12.26
C LEU A 108 7.96 3.02 12.17
N ARG A 109 7.78 4.31 12.43
CA ARG A 109 8.90 5.25 12.59
C ARG A 109 9.80 4.86 13.76
N ALA A 110 9.20 4.54 14.90
CA ALA A 110 9.96 4.11 16.09
C ALA A 110 10.72 2.80 15.81
N ARG A 111 10.08 1.84 15.14
CA ARG A 111 10.74 0.56 14.76
C ARG A 111 11.88 0.77 13.76
N ALA A 112 11.68 1.57 12.73
CA ALA A 112 12.71 1.85 11.73
C ALA A 112 13.91 2.58 12.36
N ALA A 113 13.67 3.51 13.28
CA ALA A 113 14.73 4.20 14.02
C ALA A 113 15.59 3.24 14.87
N ALA A 114 15.01 2.15 15.39
CA ALA A 114 15.78 1.12 16.10
C ALA A 114 16.75 0.33 15.18
N HIS A 115 16.59 0.43 13.87
CA HIS A 115 17.47 -0.12 12.84
C HIS A 115 18.32 0.96 12.15
N ASP A 116 18.41 2.18 12.72
CA ASP A 116 19.08 3.35 12.12
C ASP A 116 18.55 3.70 10.71
N ARG A 117 17.24 3.47 10.46
CA ARG A 117 16.59 3.67 9.17
C ARG A 117 15.52 4.75 9.21
N VAL A 118 15.33 5.40 8.07
CA VAL A 118 14.20 6.29 7.80
C VAL A 118 13.24 5.57 6.86
N LEU A 119 12.04 5.30 7.34
CA LEU A 119 10.97 4.66 6.57
C LEU A 119 10.04 5.75 6.01
N ARG A 120 9.71 5.67 4.71
CA ARG A 120 8.67 6.46 4.06
C ARG A 120 7.34 5.74 4.10
N PHE A 121 6.25 6.48 3.91
CA PHE A 121 4.91 5.91 3.98
C PHE A 121 4.14 6.13 2.69
N GLY A 122 3.63 5.01 2.14
CA GLY A 122 2.74 5.00 0.99
C GLY A 122 1.31 4.63 1.42
N TYR A 123 0.33 5.24 0.79
CA TYR A 123 -1.08 4.99 1.07
C TYR A 123 -1.80 4.61 -0.22
N ARG A 124 -2.38 3.41 -0.25
CA ARG A 124 -3.15 2.94 -1.39
C ARG A 124 -4.63 3.04 -1.08
N VAL A 125 -5.36 3.81 -1.87
CA VAL A 125 -6.79 4.06 -1.69
C VAL A 125 -7.49 4.22 -3.04
N HIS A 126 -8.79 3.90 -3.11
CA HIS A 126 -9.60 4.28 -4.26
C HIS A 126 -10.07 5.73 -4.14
N VAL A 127 -10.39 6.34 -5.26
CA VAL A 127 -10.94 7.71 -5.33
C VAL A 127 -12.17 7.71 -6.21
N VAL A 128 -13.19 8.42 -5.78
CA VAL A 128 -14.38 8.74 -6.57
C VAL A 128 -14.60 10.25 -6.45
N VAL A 129 -14.25 11.00 -7.48
CA VAL A 129 -14.38 12.46 -7.49
C VAL A 129 -15.41 12.91 -8.53
N ARG A 130 -16.34 13.79 -8.14
CA ARG A 130 -17.31 14.44 -9.02
C ARG A 130 -17.40 15.91 -8.68
N GLU A 131 -18.08 16.70 -9.51
CA GLU A 131 -18.22 18.14 -9.31
C GLU A 131 -18.90 18.53 -8.00
N THR A 132 -19.72 17.63 -7.42
CA THR A 132 -20.38 17.82 -6.14
C THR A 132 -20.29 16.57 -5.28
N GLU A 133 -20.34 16.74 -3.96
CA GLU A 133 -20.39 15.62 -3.01
C GLU A 133 -21.56 14.66 -3.32
N ALA A 134 -22.75 15.18 -3.59
CA ALA A 134 -23.91 14.35 -3.89
C ALA A 134 -23.66 13.46 -5.12
N ALA A 135 -23.13 14.03 -6.21
CA ALA A 135 -22.80 13.28 -7.41
C ALA A 135 -21.68 12.25 -7.17
N ALA A 136 -20.71 12.56 -6.30
CA ALA A 136 -19.66 11.61 -5.93
C ALA A 136 -20.21 10.42 -5.11
N ARG A 137 -21.10 10.68 -4.16
CA ARG A 137 -21.78 9.64 -3.38
C ARG A 137 -22.64 8.76 -4.27
N ASP A 138 -23.43 9.34 -5.18
CA ASP A 138 -24.26 8.59 -6.14
C ASP A 138 -23.39 7.70 -7.03
N ALA A 139 -22.26 8.21 -7.52
CA ALA A 139 -21.31 7.43 -8.31
C ALA A 139 -20.68 6.28 -7.51
N ALA A 140 -20.31 6.51 -6.25
CA ALA A 140 -19.78 5.48 -5.37
C ALA A 140 -20.83 4.38 -5.10
N PHE A 141 -22.07 4.74 -4.79
CA PHE A 141 -23.15 3.79 -4.56
C PHE A 141 -23.47 2.96 -5.81
N ALA A 142 -23.44 3.59 -6.99
CA ALA A 142 -23.66 2.92 -8.26
C ALA A 142 -22.65 1.79 -8.52
N LEU A 143 -21.40 1.91 -8.05
CA LEU A 143 -20.38 0.87 -8.21
C LEU A 143 -20.76 -0.48 -7.60
N VAL A 144 -21.56 -0.46 -6.55
CA VAL A 144 -21.95 -1.67 -5.80
C VAL A 144 -23.45 -1.92 -5.82
N ALA A 145 -24.24 -1.11 -6.53
CA ALA A 145 -25.70 -1.20 -6.53
C ALA A 145 -26.25 -2.53 -7.07
N ALA A 146 -25.56 -3.12 -8.04
CA ALA A 146 -25.94 -4.42 -8.61
C ALA A 146 -25.24 -5.62 -7.94
N LEU A 147 -24.43 -5.38 -6.89
CA LEU A 147 -23.70 -6.44 -6.22
C LEU A 147 -24.63 -7.23 -5.29
N ASP A 148 -24.73 -8.53 -5.53
CA ASP A 148 -25.26 -9.47 -4.57
C ASP A 148 -24.24 -9.69 -3.43
N ASP A 149 -24.70 -9.58 -2.18
CA ASP A 149 -23.84 -9.74 -1.00
C ASP A 149 -23.20 -11.12 -0.91
N GLU A 150 -23.91 -12.17 -1.33
CA GLU A 150 -23.39 -13.54 -1.39
C GLU A 150 -22.25 -13.67 -2.40
N GLU A 151 -22.39 -13.09 -3.59
CA GLU A 151 -21.33 -13.07 -4.61
C GLU A 151 -20.15 -12.24 -4.15
N GLY A 152 -20.39 -11.08 -3.54
CA GLY A 152 -19.36 -10.25 -2.92
C GLY A 152 -18.56 -11.03 -1.86
N ARG A 153 -19.24 -11.78 -1.01
CA ARG A 153 -18.60 -12.66 -0.02
C ARG A 153 -17.74 -13.74 -0.69
N ARG A 154 -18.26 -14.41 -1.71
CA ARG A 154 -17.50 -15.44 -2.46
C ARG A 154 -16.25 -14.88 -3.12
N ILE A 155 -16.31 -13.68 -3.70
CA ILE A 155 -15.16 -12.99 -4.30
C ILE A 155 -14.07 -12.77 -3.25
N ARG A 156 -14.43 -12.29 -2.07
CA ARG A 156 -13.46 -12.03 -0.98
C ARG A 156 -12.85 -13.32 -0.43
N GLU A 157 -13.63 -14.37 -0.25
CA GLU A 157 -13.18 -15.66 0.27
C GLU A 157 -12.22 -16.41 -0.66
N ARG A 158 -12.35 -16.19 -1.97
CA ARG A 158 -11.45 -16.79 -3.00
C ARG A 158 -10.08 -16.10 -3.07
N SER A 159 -9.91 -14.97 -2.42
CA SER A 159 -8.65 -14.24 -2.45
C SER A 159 -7.56 -14.98 -1.67
N LEU A 160 -6.36 -15.05 -2.23
CA LEU A 160 -5.19 -15.69 -1.60
C LEU A 160 -4.78 -15.03 -0.28
N ASP A 161 -5.17 -13.79 -0.05
CA ASP A 161 -4.88 -13.02 1.15
C ASP A 161 -6.05 -12.93 2.14
N SER A 162 -7.13 -13.71 1.93
CA SER A 162 -8.37 -13.67 2.71
C SER A 162 -8.14 -13.81 4.23
N GLY A 163 -7.14 -14.56 4.66
CA GLY A 163 -6.75 -14.74 6.05
C GLY A 163 -5.75 -13.70 6.60
N SER A 164 -5.42 -12.65 5.84
CA SER A 164 -4.44 -11.66 6.30
C SER A 164 -5.02 -10.67 7.31
N ALA A 165 -4.16 -10.15 8.21
CA ALA A 165 -4.54 -9.11 9.16
C ALA A 165 -5.06 -7.83 8.45
N GLY A 166 -4.54 -7.53 7.25
CA GLY A 166 -5.02 -6.42 6.45
C GLY A 166 -6.47 -6.61 5.98
N VAL A 167 -6.81 -7.80 5.49
CA VAL A 167 -8.18 -8.13 5.06
C VAL A 167 -9.14 -8.11 6.25
N ALA A 168 -8.75 -8.66 7.40
CA ALA A 168 -9.53 -8.59 8.63
C ALA A 168 -9.80 -7.14 9.03
N ARG A 169 -8.78 -6.26 8.98
CA ARG A 169 -8.94 -4.84 9.29
C ARG A 169 -9.90 -4.14 8.34
N GLN A 170 -9.87 -4.44 7.05
CA GLN A 170 -10.82 -3.87 6.08
C GLN A 170 -12.27 -4.36 6.32
N ALA A 171 -12.45 -5.56 6.85
CA ALA A 171 -13.76 -6.04 7.29
C ALA A 171 -14.25 -5.26 8.52
N GLU A 172 -13.42 -5.09 9.55
CA GLU A 172 -13.72 -4.28 10.73
C GLU A 172 -14.15 -2.85 10.36
N LEU A 173 -13.44 -2.21 9.40
CA LEU A 173 -13.79 -0.87 8.93
C LEU A 173 -15.19 -0.83 8.29
N ARG A 174 -15.54 -1.84 7.49
CA ARG A 174 -16.89 -1.94 6.91
C ARG A 174 -17.95 -2.13 7.99
N ASP A 175 -17.67 -2.96 8.99
CA ASP A 175 -18.61 -3.26 10.07
C ASP A 175 -18.79 -2.04 11.00
N ALA A 176 -17.78 -1.17 11.11
CA ALA A 176 -17.84 0.06 11.89
C ALA A 176 -18.43 1.26 11.13
N ALA A 177 -18.62 1.15 9.81
CA ALA A 177 -19.16 2.22 8.99
C ALA A 177 -20.65 2.46 9.28
N GLY A 178 -21.12 3.69 9.03
CA GLY A 178 -22.53 4.03 9.08
C GLY A 178 -23.37 3.33 8.00
N ASP A 179 -24.66 3.53 8.04
CA ASP A 179 -25.61 2.91 7.08
C ASP A 179 -25.30 3.30 5.62
N ASP A 180 -24.67 4.43 5.40
CA ASP A 180 -24.21 4.92 4.10
C ASP A 180 -22.82 4.35 3.70
N GLY A 181 -22.20 3.56 4.54
CA GLY A 181 -20.90 2.92 4.31
C GLY A 181 -19.70 3.82 4.55
N PHE A 182 -19.86 5.02 5.09
CA PHE A 182 -18.75 5.90 5.47
C PHE A 182 -18.29 5.61 6.90
N VAL A 183 -16.98 5.40 7.08
CA VAL A 183 -16.37 5.14 8.40
C VAL A 183 -15.83 6.41 9.05
N GLU A 184 -15.56 7.41 8.25
CA GLU A 184 -15.26 8.80 8.64
C GLU A 184 -15.54 9.71 7.44
N ASP A 185 -15.42 11.03 7.59
CA ASP A 185 -15.66 11.99 6.52
C ASP A 185 -14.88 11.63 5.26
N ASN A 186 -15.58 11.52 4.15
CA ASN A 186 -15.06 11.18 2.83
C ASN A 186 -14.37 9.81 2.68
N LEU A 187 -14.37 8.94 3.71
CA LEU A 187 -13.80 7.58 3.62
C LEU A 187 -14.91 6.54 3.58
N TRP A 188 -15.22 6.06 2.38
CA TRP A 188 -16.29 5.11 2.08
C TRP A 188 -15.76 3.68 1.94
N THR A 189 -16.32 2.74 2.67
CA THR A 189 -15.90 1.33 2.72
C THR A 189 -16.69 0.40 1.79
N GLY A 190 -17.72 0.91 1.11
CA GLY A 190 -18.64 0.10 0.30
C GLY A 190 -17.95 -0.66 -0.84
N ILE A 191 -16.86 -0.15 -1.39
CA ILE A 191 -16.08 -0.85 -2.42
C ILE A 191 -15.49 -2.18 -1.91
N GLY A 192 -15.26 -2.29 -0.60
CA GLY A 192 -14.80 -3.50 0.05
C GLY A 192 -15.83 -4.65 0.06
N ARG A 193 -17.09 -4.38 -0.32
CA ARG A 193 -18.10 -5.43 -0.55
C ARG A 193 -17.76 -6.29 -1.76
N ALA A 194 -17.13 -5.68 -2.78
CA ALA A 194 -16.86 -6.32 -4.07
C ALA A 194 -15.44 -6.91 -4.19
N ARG A 195 -14.56 -6.68 -3.20
CA ARG A 195 -13.15 -7.13 -3.32
C ARG A 195 -12.50 -7.34 -1.95
N SER A 196 -11.47 -8.18 -1.92
CA SER A 196 -10.52 -8.24 -0.83
C SER A 196 -9.44 -7.16 -0.99
N GLY A 197 -8.68 -6.90 0.04
CA GLY A 197 -7.56 -5.98 0.02
C GLY A 197 -7.99 -4.53 0.24
N CYS A 198 -7.50 -3.58 -0.56
CA CYS A 198 -7.82 -2.17 -0.43
C CYS A 198 -9.33 -1.94 -0.57
N GLY A 199 -10.02 -1.81 0.55
CA GLY A 199 -11.48 -1.90 0.68
C GLY A 199 -12.18 -0.56 0.91
N ALA A 200 -11.51 0.58 0.78
CA ALA A 200 -12.15 1.88 0.91
C ALA A 200 -11.76 2.86 -0.20
N ALA A 201 -12.58 3.90 -0.37
CA ALA A 201 -12.41 4.98 -1.33
C ALA A 201 -12.54 6.33 -0.64
N ILE A 202 -11.76 7.31 -1.07
CA ILE A 202 -12.02 8.72 -0.80
C ILE A 202 -13.10 9.17 -1.79
N VAL A 203 -14.23 9.61 -1.27
CA VAL A 203 -15.41 10.00 -2.07
C VAL A 203 -15.79 11.44 -1.74
N GLY A 204 -15.88 12.29 -2.74
CA GLY A 204 -16.27 13.70 -2.52
C GLY A 204 -16.14 14.57 -3.76
N ASP A 205 -16.38 15.85 -3.57
CA ASP A 205 -16.03 16.86 -4.55
C ASP A 205 -14.50 17.11 -4.58
N PRO A 206 -13.99 17.90 -5.53
CA PRO A 206 -12.55 18.12 -5.67
C PRO A 206 -11.88 18.68 -4.41
N ASP A 207 -12.52 19.61 -3.72
CA ASP A 207 -11.97 20.23 -2.50
C ASP A 207 -11.95 19.25 -1.33
N GLN A 208 -12.97 18.42 -1.19
CA GLN A 208 -13.07 17.37 -0.18
C GLN A 208 -11.99 16.30 -0.40
N VAL A 209 -11.84 15.81 -1.64
CA VAL A 209 -10.81 14.81 -1.99
C VAL A 209 -9.42 15.38 -1.76
N LEU A 210 -9.15 16.61 -2.19
CA LEU A 210 -7.89 17.31 -1.96
C LEU A 210 -7.61 17.43 -0.45
N SER A 211 -8.56 17.93 0.31
CA SER A 211 -8.43 18.14 1.77
C SER A 211 -8.13 16.82 2.48
N LYS A 212 -8.78 15.72 2.09
CA LYS A 212 -8.53 14.39 2.66
C LYS A 212 -7.13 13.88 2.36
N LEU A 213 -6.64 14.03 1.12
CA LEU A 213 -5.27 13.67 0.74
C LEU A 213 -4.23 14.51 1.50
N LEU A 214 -4.47 15.82 1.62
CA LEU A 214 -3.59 16.70 2.38
C LEU A 214 -3.56 16.34 3.87
N ALA A 215 -4.69 15.98 4.45
CA ALA A 215 -4.76 15.52 5.84
C ALA A 215 -3.95 14.23 6.06
N TYR A 216 -4.01 13.25 5.16
CA TYR A 216 -3.12 12.07 5.22
C TYR A 216 -1.64 12.44 5.04
N ARG A 217 -1.32 13.36 4.14
CA ARG A 217 0.04 13.88 3.99
C ARG A 217 0.55 14.48 5.31
N ASP A 218 -0.27 15.25 5.99
CA ASP A 218 0.10 15.90 7.25
C ASP A 218 0.30 14.90 8.41
N LEU A 219 -0.27 13.69 8.32
CA LEU A 219 0.06 12.55 9.19
C LEU A 219 1.39 11.88 8.82
N GLY A 220 1.98 12.24 7.68
CA GLY A 220 3.28 11.74 7.24
C GLY A 220 3.22 10.73 6.10
N ILE A 221 2.12 10.68 5.34
CA ILE A 221 2.08 9.92 4.09
C ILE A 221 2.87 10.67 3.02
N ASP A 222 3.89 10.02 2.48
CA ASP A 222 4.80 10.56 1.46
C ASP A 222 4.35 10.28 0.02
N ALA A 223 3.59 9.20 -0.18
CA ALA A 223 3.20 8.75 -1.51
C ALA A 223 1.78 8.17 -1.53
N PHE A 224 1.07 8.37 -2.65
CA PHE A 224 -0.25 7.81 -2.86
C PHE A 224 -0.28 6.90 -4.07
N ILE A 225 -0.95 5.74 -3.95
CA ILE A 225 -1.34 4.88 -5.06
C ILE A 225 -2.85 4.98 -5.15
N LEU A 226 -3.32 5.77 -6.10
CA LEU A 226 -4.74 6.04 -6.31
C LEU A 226 -5.29 5.14 -7.43
N SER A 227 -6.49 4.66 -7.25
CA SER A 227 -7.21 3.88 -8.26
C SER A 227 -8.71 4.16 -8.19
N GLY A 228 -9.44 3.83 -9.24
CA GLY A 228 -10.89 4.02 -9.31
C GLY A 228 -11.53 3.08 -10.31
N TYR A 229 -12.83 3.06 -10.40
CA TYR A 229 -13.60 2.26 -11.33
C TYR A 229 -14.70 3.09 -12.00
N PRO A 230 -14.78 3.10 -13.36
CA PRO A 230 -13.83 2.55 -14.34
C PRO A 230 -12.47 3.27 -14.26
N HIS A 231 -11.37 2.52 -14.45
CA HIS A 231 -10.02 3.06 -14.23
C HIS A 231 -9.69 4.30 -15.06
N LEU A 232 -10.04 4.30 -16.34
CA LEU A 232 -9.73 5.41 -17.25
C LEU A 232 -10.51 6.67 -16.87
N ASP A 233 -11.80 6.52 -16.64
CA ASP A 233 -12.71 7.65 -16.35
C ASP A 233 -12.34 8.30 -15.01
N GLU A 234 -12.07 7.49 -13.97
CA GLU A 234 -11.66 8.02 -12.67
C GLU A 234 -10.27 8.66 -12.71
N CYS A 235 -9.34 8.11 -13.52
CA CYS A 235 -8.04 8.72 -13.75
C CYS A 235 -8.17 10.10 -14.40
N ASP A 236 -9.01 10.22 -15.41
CA ASP A 236 -9.30 11.47 -16.10
C ASP A 236 -9.96 12.51 -15.18
N LEU A 237 -10.94 12.10 -14.38
CA LEU A 237 -11.62 12.99 -13.44
C LEU A 237 -10.65 13.50 -12.36
N PHE A 238 -9.86 12.61 -11.77
CA PHE A 238 -8.85 12.98 -10.80
C PHE A 238 -7.80 13.91 -11.40
N ALA A 239 -7.31 13.61 -12.61
CA ALA A 239 -6.32 14.42 -13.31
C ALA A 239 -6.82 15.83 -13.63
N ARG A 240 -8.11 16.01 -13.92
CA ARG A 240 -8.69 17.32 -14.20
C ARG A 240 -9.01 18.14 -12.95
N HIS A 241 -9.54 17.48 -11.93
CA HIS A 241 -10.20 18.16 -10.82
C HIS A 241 -9.33 18.25 -9.56
N VAL A 242 -8.39 17.32 -9.33
CA VAL A 242 -7.62 17.25 -8.09
C VAL A 242 -6.12 17.41 -8.33
N LEU A 243 -5.56 16.68 -9.31
CA LEU A 243 -4.12 16.63 -9.53
C LEU A 243 -3.46 18.01 -9.74
N PRO A 244 -4.08 18.99 -10.45
CA PRO A 244 -3.48 20.32 -10.63
C PRO A 244 -3.33 21.13 -9.34
N MET A 245 -4.09 20.77 -8.29
CA MET A 245 -4.05 21.44 -6.99
C MET A 245 -3.08 20.78 -6.01
N LEU A 246 -2.53 19.63 -6.38
CA LEU A 246 -1.53 18.92 -5.57
C LEU A 246 -0.13 19.34 -5.97
N ASP A 247 0.67 19.75 -4.98
CA ASP A 247 2.13 19.81 -5.15
C ASP A 247 2.68 18.38 -5.16
N HIS A 248 2.84 17.82 -6.35
CA HIS A 248 3.30 16.45 -6.54
C HIS A 248 4.64 16.40 -7.28
N ARG A 249 5.47 15.46 -6.89
CA ARG A 249 6.79 15.18 -7.49
C ARG A 249 7.14 13.71 -7.29
N PRO A 250 8.11 13.17 -8.05
CA PRO A 250 8.64 11.84 -7.76
C PRO A 250 9.10 11.74 -6.30
N LEU A 251 8.78 10.64 -5.63
CA LEU A 251 9.26 10.38 -4.28
C LEU A 251 10.79 10.32 -4.30
N GLY A 252 11.44 11.34 -3.75
CA GLY A 252 12.90 11.38 -3.59
C GLY A 252 13.30 10.39 -2.51
N LEU A 253 13.72 9.22 -2.91
CA LEU A 253 14.38 8.27 -2.02
C LEU A 253 15.84 8.68 -1.95
N THR A 254 16.14 9.59 -1.04
CA THR A 254 17.54 9.88 -0.71
C THR A 254 18.13 8.63 -0.07
N THR A 255 19.21 8.11 -0.67
CA THR A 255 20.10 7.18 0.02
C THR A 255 20.37 7.75 1.42
N PRO A 256 20.20 6.97 2.51
CA PRO A 256 20.53 7.48 3.83
C PRO A 256 21.96 8.03 3.82
N PRO A 257 22.23 9.17 4.42
CA PRO A 257 23.60 9.65 4.59
C PRO A 257 24.33 8.64 5.46
N GLY A 258 25.28 7.92 4.88
CA GLY A 258 26.19 7.04 5.60
C GLY A 258 25.90 5.53 5.42
N ARG A 259 26.30 5.02 4.27
CA ARG A 259 26.86 3.67 4.10
C ARG A 259 28.17 3.79 3.39
#